data_d33923d3b4f0ff182f48ad1b5d969c13
#
_entry.id   d33923d3b4f0ff182f48ad1b5d969c13
#
_cell.length_a   1.000
_cell.length_b   1.000
_cell.length_c   1.000
_cell.angle_alpha   90.00
_cell.angle_beta   90.00
_cell.angle_gamma   90.00
#
_symmetry.space_group_name_H-M   'P 1'
#
loop_
_entity.id
_entity.type
_entity.pdbx_description
1 polymer ?
#
loop_
_entity_poly.entity_id
_entity_poly.type
_entity_poly.pdbx_seq_one_letter_code
_entity_poly.pdbx_strand_id
1 'polypeptide(L)'
;LAPFIKNDLRLMWRNKRTKSSVWRVAVGLLYGLFFYPQPVYKDMEIMYVLVGIFSTGTFLINFGQFIPAWDSSYYNMLMSQNFKYERYLKSKFTIMSISVVALFVLGIPYVYFGWKVLLVHFAAMIYNVGVNTHVILYGGTFNRKKINLDEKAAFNFQGTGAVQWLIGLPLMLLPMALFGLINWLVSFEIATITLAVL
;
A
#
# COMPACT_ATOMS: atom_id res chain seq x y z
N LEU A 1 -8.50 20.14 -0.38
CA LEU A 1 -8.13 18.79 0.08
C LEU A 1 -9.08 18.25 1.14
N ALA A 2 -9.37 19.01 2.21
CA ALA A 2 -10.18 18.55 3.34
C ALA A 2 -11.56 17.94 2.98
N PRO A 3 -12.36 18.51 2.06
CA PRO A 3 -13.65 17.91 1.69
C PRO A 3 -13.50 16.51 1.07
N PHE A 4 -12.51 16.29 0.20
CA PHE A 4 -12.25 15.00 -0.42
C PHE A 4 -11.81 13.96 0.60
N ILE A 5 -10.88 14.32 1.48
CA ILE A 5 -10.41 13.44 2.56
C ILE A 5 -11.59 13.04 3.47
N LYS A 6 -12.45 14.01 3.84
CA LYS A 6 -13.64 13.73 4.66
C LYS A 6 -14.61 12.78 3.97
N ASN A 7 -14.79 12.91 2.65
CA ASN A 7 -15.64 12.01 1.87
C ASN A 7 -15.05 10.61 1.80
N ASP A 8 -13.73 10.48 1.61
CA ASP A 8 -13.05 9.19 1.60
C ASP A 8 -13.17 8.47 2.95
N LEU A 9 -12.95 9.19 4.04
CA LEU A 9 -13.14 8.61 5.39
C LEU A 9 -14.58 8.16 5.62
N ARG A 10 -15.57 8.96 5.19
CA ARG A 10 -16.98 8.56 5.26
C ARG A 10 -17.26 7.33 4.41
N LEU A 11 -16.71 7.27 3.20
CA LEU A 11 -16.84 6.12 2.30
C LEU A 11 -16.28 4.86 2.95
N MET A 12 -15.11 4.94 3.61
CA MET A 12 -14.47 3.83 4.29
C MET A 12 -15.32 3.27 5.43
N TRP A 13 -15.99 4.13 6.20
CA TRP A 13 -16.74 3.68 7.38
C TRP A 13 -18.19 3.31 7.08
N ARG A 14 -18.81 3.92 6.07
CA ARG A 14 -20.24 3.72 5.78
C ARG A 14 -20.53 2.53 4.86
N ASN A 15 -19.59 2.17 3.98
CA ASN A 15 -19.81 1.11 3.00
C ASN A 15 -19.18 -0.21 3.46
N LYS A 16 -19.90 -1.32 3.28
CA LYS A 16 -19.45 -2.65 3.71
C LYS A 16 -18.15 -3.08 3.04
N ARG A 17 -17.99 -2.77 1.75
CA ARG A 17 -16.83 -3.18 0.96
C ARG A 17 -15.55 -2.46 1.38
N THR A 18 -15.59 -1.13 1.48
CA THR A 18 -14.44 -0.35 1.91
C THR A 18 -14.08 -0.63 3.37
N LYS A 19 -15.07 -0.81 4.24
CA LYS A 19 -14.85 -1.21 5.63
C LYS A 19 -14.13 -2.57 5.73
N SER A 20 -14.51 -3.55 4.90
CA SER A 20 -13.81 -4.85 4.88
C SER A 20 -12.37 -4.74 4.34
N SER A 21 -12.09 -3.76 3.47
CA SER A 21 -10.72 -3.47 3.02
C SER A 21 -9.87 -2.89 4.15
N VAL A 22 -10.42 -2.04 5.01
CA VAL A 22 -9.72 -1.53 6.20
C VAL A 22 -9.38 -2.67 7.17
N TRP A 23 -10.28 -3.64 7.38
CA TRP A 23 -9.98 -4.81 8.23
C TRP A 23 -8.83 -5.67 7.67
N ARG A 24 -8.68 -5.78 6.36
CA ARG A 24 -7.52 -6.47 5.75
C ARG A 24 -6.20 -5.79 6.04
N VAL A 25 -6.21 -4.49 6.33
CA VAL A 25 -5.01 -3.76 6.77
C VAL A 25 -4.47 -4.31 8.10
N ALA A 26 -5.35 -4.64 9.03
CA ALA A 26 -4.94 -5.26 10.30
C ALA A 26 -4.23 -6.62 10.05
N VAL A 27 -4.73 -7.42 9.12
CA VAL A 27 -4.08 -8.68 8.73
C VAL A 27 -2.69 -8.40 8.14
N GLY A 28 -2.56 -7.40 7.25
CA GLY A 28 -1.27 -7.01 6.68
C GLY A 28 -0.25 -6.58 7.72
N LEU A 29 -0.70 -5.86 8.76
CA LEU A 29 0.17 -5.48 9.87
C LEU A 29 0.67 -6.70 10.67
N LEU A 30 -0.13 -7.77 10.75
CA LEU A 30 0.24 -8.99 11.47
C LEU A 30 1.19 -9.92 10.69
N TYR A 31 1.47 -9.63 9.41
CA TYR A 31 2.37 -10.48 8.59
C TYR A 31 3.72 -10.71 9.26
N GLY A 32 4.31 -9.68 9.88
CA GLY A 32 5.58 -9.81 10.58
C GLY A 32 5.57 -10.86 11.69
N LEU A 33 4.46 -11.04 12.40
CA LEU A 33 4.33 -12.06 13.45
C LEU A 33 4.37 -13.49 12.90
N PHE A 34 4.01 -13.69 11.64
CA PHE A 34 4.07 -15.00 10.99
C PHE A 34 5.46 -15.29 10.43
N PHE A 35 6.16 -14.29 9.90
CA PHE A 35 7.43 -14.48 9.21
C PHE A 35 8.65 -14.39 10.13
N TYR A 36 8.74 -13.36 10.98
CA TYR A 36 9.94 -13.11 11.79
C TYR A 36 10.26 -14.16 12.86
N PRO A 37 9.30 -14.83 13.51
CA PRO A 37 9.61 -15.90 14.46
C PRO A 37 10.10 -17.19 13.79
N GLN A 38 9.91 -17.36 12.49
CA GLN A 38 10.24 -18.61 11.80
C GLN A 38 11.76 -18.73 11.56
N PRO A 39 12.40 -19.82 11.99
CA PRO A 39 13.85 -20.01 11.83
C PRO A 39 14.30 -19.93 10.37
N VAL A 40 13.46 -20.41 9.43
CA VAL A 40 13.75 -20.39 7.98
C VAL A 40 13.96 -18.98 7.42
N TYR A 41 13.27 -17.97 7.99
CA TYR A 41 13.33 -16.59 7.48
C TYR A 41 14.27 -15.68 8.27
N LYS A 42 14.82 -16.16 9.38
CA LYS A 42 15.63 -15.36 10.30
C LYS A 42 16.87 -14.75 9.65
N ASP A 43 17.47 -15.51 8.71
CA ASP A 43 18.69 -15.08 8.01
C ASP A 43 18.41 -14.59 6.56
N MET A 44 17.13 -14.51 6.18
CA MET A 44 16.72 -14.07 4.84
C MET A 44 16.33 -12.59 4.86
N GLU A 45 17.31 -11.69 4.81
CA GLU A 45 17.08 -10.24 4.87
C GLU A 45 16.15 -9.71 3.77
N ILE A 46 16.07 -10.41 2.63
CA ILE A 46 15.12 -10.10 1.56
C ILE A 46 13.65 -10.24 2.01
N MET A 47 13.37 -11.11 2.98
CA MET A 47 12.04 -11.27 3.56
C MET A 47 11.65 -10.06 4.41
N TYR A 48 12.62 -9.33 4.97
CA TYR A 48 12.34 -8.10 5.70
C TYR A 48 11.75 -7.03 4.76
N VAL A 49 12.25 -6.99 3.52
CA VAL A 49 11.72 -6.06 2.49
C VAL A 49 10.28 -6.45 2.12
N LEU A 50 10.03 -7.74 1.87
CA LEU A 50 8.69 -8.23 1.58
C LEU A 50 7.70 -7.83 2.68
N VAL A 51 8.02 -8.20 3.91
CA VAL A 51 7.16 -7.93 5.07
C VAL A 51 7.04 -6.42 5.32
N GLY A 52 8.13 -5.67 5.16
CA GLY A 52 8.13 -4.21 5.31
C GLY A 52 7.21 -3.51 4.32
N ILE A 53 7.31 -3.86 3.03
CA ILE A 53 6.43 -3.30 1.97
C ILE A 53 4.97 -3.68 2.21
N PHE A 54 4.70 -4.94 2.56
CA PHE A 54 3.35 -5.40 2.84
C PHE A 54 2.76 -4.76 4.07
N SER A 55 3.44 -4.80 5.21
CA SER A 55 2.91 -4.30 6.46
C SER A 55 2.64 -2.79 6.43
N THR A 56 3.56 -2.00 5.86
CA THR A 56 3.39 -0.55 5.74
C THR A 56 2.49 -0.15 4.56
N GLY A 57 2.48 -0.95 3.47
CA GLY A 57 1.74 -0.67 2.24
C GLY A 57 0.38 -1.37 2.10
N THR A 58 -0.08 -2.14 3.08
CA THR A 58 -1.31 -2.93 2.95
C THR A 58 -2.54 -2.07 2.63
N PHE A 59 -2.70 -0.91 3.25
CA PHE A 59 -3.80 0.00 2.93
C PHE A 59 -3.69 0.52 1.50
N LEU A 60 -2.51 0.94 1.10
CA LEU A 60 -2.20 1.43 -0.23
C LEU A 60 -2.55 0.39 -1.30
N ILE A 61 -2.16 -0.87 -1.10
CA ILE A 61 -2.46 -1.97 -2.02
C ILE A 61 -3.96 -2.28 -2.03
N ASN A 62 -4.62 -2.36 -0.87
CA ASN A 62 -6.03 -2.75 -0.78
C ASN A 62 -7.01 -1.64 -1.14
N PHE A 63 -6.65 -0.38 -0.97
CA PHE A 63 -7.51 0.76 -1.24
C PHE A 63 -7.10 1.50 -2.52
N GLY A 64 -5.81 1.80 -2.66
CA GLY A 64 -5.30 2.66 -3.72
C GLY A 64 -5.53 2.12 -5.13
N GLN A 65 -5.36 0.80 -5.34
CA GLN A 65 -5.54 0.18 -6.65
C GLN A 65 -6.96 0.29 -7.23
N PHE A 66 -7.94 0.64 -6.40
CA PHE A 66 -9.33 0.78 -6.83
C PHE A 66 -9.79 2.24 -6.95
N ILE A 67 -8.87 3.19 -6.88
CA ILE A 67 -9.16 4.60 -7.19
C ILE A 67 -9.10 4.76 -8.73
N PRO A 68 -10.11 5.31 -9.42
CA PRO A 68 -11.33 5.97 -8.96
C PRO A 68 -12.56 5.05 -8.83
N ALA A 69 -12.43 3.73 -8.94
CA ALA A 69 -13.56 2.80 -8.92
C ALA A 69 -14.42 2.91 -7.64
N TRP A 70 -13.81 3.27 -6.50
CA TRP A 70 -14.55 3.58 -5.26
C TRP A 70 -15.55 4.73 -5.43
N ASP A 71 -15.22 5.70 -6.26
CA ASP A 71 -16.02 6.89 -6.50
C ASP A 71 -16.98 6.73 -7.70
N SER A 72 -17.04 5.52 -8.29
CA SER A 72 -17.72 5.27 -9.56
C SER A 72 -19.20 5.66 -9.59
N SER A 73 -19.90 5.65 -8.44
CA SER A 73 -21.31 6.04 -8.36
C SER A 73 -21.56 7.54 -8.54
N TYR A 74 -20.60 8.37 -8.19
CA TYR A 74 -20.70 9.84 -8.26
C TYR A 74 -19.56 10.49 -9.06
N TYR A 75 -18.70 9.68 -9.69
CA TYR A 75 -17.54 10.15 -10.43
C TYR A 75 -17.90 11.13 -11.54
N ASN A 76 -18.94 10.84 -12.32
CA ASN A 76 -19.40 11.73 -13.38
C ASN A 76 -19.88 13.08 -12.83
N MET A 77 -20.56 13.08 -11.69
CA MET A 77 -20.97 14.30 -11.00
C MET A 77 -19.75 15.09 -10.49
N LEU A 78 -18.73 14.42 -9.97
CA LEU A 78 -17.48 15.07 -9.59
C LEU A 78 -16.81 15.71 -10.80
N MET A 79 -16.73 15.00 -11.93
CA MET A 79 -16.07 15.51 -13.15
C MET A 79 -16.83 16.67 -13.81
N SER A 80 -18.15 16.77 -13.61
CA SER A 80 -18.96 17.89 -14.11
C SER A 80 -18.80 19.17 -13.27
N GLN A 81 -18.26 19.05 -12.06
CA GLN A 81 -17.98 20.21 -11.22
C GLN A 81 -16.68 20.88 -11.66
N ASN A 82 -16.62 22.20 -11.64
CA ASN A 82 -15.42 22.97 -12.00
C ASN A 82 -14.36 22.92 -10.89
N PHE A 83 -13.78 21.74 -10.65
CA PHE A 83 -12.65 21.59 -9.72
C PHE A 83 -11.41 21.05 -10.44
N LYS A 84 -10.23 21.39 -9.92
CA LYS A 84 -8.96 20.88 -10.47
C LYS A 84 -8.78 19.42 -10.09
N TYR A 85 -8.69 18.52 -11.09
CA TYR A 85 -8.46 17.07 -10.92
C TYR A 85 -7.21 16.77 -10.07
N GLU A 86 -6.21 17.64 -10.16
CA GLU A 86 -5.02 17.58 -9.32
C GLU A 86 -5.35 17.58 -7.81
N ARG A 87 -6.34 18.36 -7.36
CA ARG A 87 -6.77 18.38 -5.95
C ARG A 87 -7.38 17.06 -5.51
N TYR A 88 -8.10 16.40 -6.41
CA TYR A 88 -8.64 15.07 -6.18
C TYR A 88 -7.50 14.05 -5.99
N LEU A 89 -6.55 13.98 -6.92
CA LEU A 89 -5.40 13.07 -6.82
C LEU A 89 -4.53 13.36 -5.60
N LYS A 90 -4.27 14.63 -5.29
CA LYS A 90 -3.53 15.03 -4.08
C LYS A 90 -4.21 14.56 -2.80
N SER A 91 -5.55 14.57 -2.74
CA SER A 91 -6.27 14.07 -1.56
C SER A 91 -6.08 12.55 -1.39
N LYS A 92 -6.15 11.79 -2.49
CA LYS A 92 -5.92 10.34 -2.48
C LYS A 92 -4.49 10.01 -2.08
N PHE A 93 -3.51 10.71 -2.67
CA PHE A 93 -2.11 10.59 -2.29
C PHE A 93 -1.90 10.85 -0.79
N THR A 94 -2.48 11.92 -0.27
CA THR A 94 -2.34 12.31 1.15
C THR A 94 -2.88 11.23 2.08
N ILE A 95 -4.07 10.68 1.81
CA ILE A 95 -4.64 9.59 2.62
C ILE A 95 -3.75 8.36 2.61
N MET A 96 -3.26 7.97 1.44
CA MET A 96 -2.39 6.80 1.30
C MET A 96 -1.07 7.02 2.03
N SER A 97 -0.43 8.17 1.86
CA SER A 97 0.84 8.49 2.54
C SER A 97 0.68 8.51 4.07
N ILE A 98 -0.39 9.13 4.58
CA ILE A 98 -0.69 9.12 6.03
C ILE A 98 -0.90 7.69 6.52
N SER A 99 -1.60 6.84 5.77
CA SER A 99 -1.82 5.44 6.17
C SER A 99 -0.52 4.64 6.23
N VAL A 100 0.39 4.85 5.27
CA VAL A 100 1.71 4.20 5.25
C VAL A 100 2.52 4.58 6.49
N VAL A 101 2.58 5.88 6.81
CA VAL A 101 3.29 6.37 8.00
C VAL A 101 2.65 5.83 9.28
N ALA A 102 1.33 5.83 9.37
CA ALA A 102 0.61 5.29 10.53
C ALA A 102 0.88 3.79 10.73
N LEU A 103 0.88 3.02 9.63
CA LEU A 103 1.18 1.58 9.69
C LEU A 103 2.64 1.31 10.06
N PHE A 104 3.59 2.14 9.62
CA PHE A 104 4.96 2.06 10.08
C PHE A 104 5.06 2.30 11.59
N VAL A 105 4.40 3.34 12.11
CA VAL A 105 4.39 3.63 13.56
C VAL A 105 3.79 2.46 14.35
N LEU A 106 2.71 1.86 13.87
CA LEU A 106 2.13 0.64 14.46
C LEU A 106 3.05 -0.58 14.33
N GLY A 107 3.94 -0.59 13.35
CA GLY A 107 4.94 -1.64 13.13
C GLY A 107 6.23 -1.48 13.95
N ILE A 108 6.46 -0.36 14.64
CA ILE A 108 7.66 -0.14 15.46
C ILE A 108 7.93 -1.29 16.44
N PRO A 109 6.93 -1.94 17.09
CA PRO A 109 7.17 -3.09 17.95
C PRO A 109 7.92 -4.26 17.29
N TYR A 110 7.98 -4.33 15.96
CA TYR A 110 8.78 -5.32 15.25
C TYR A 110 10.29 -5.18 15.47
N VAL A 111 10.75 -4.08 16.08
CA VAL A 111 12.13 -3.95 16.57
C VAL A 111 12.52 -5.09 17.52
N TYR A 112 11.55 -5.73 18.19
CA TYR A 112 11.75 -6.92 19.01
C TYR A 112 12.47 -8.06 18.26
N PHE A 113 12.24 -8.21 16.97
CA PHE A 113 12.87 -9.22 16.11
C PHE A 113 14.25 -8.80 15.58
N GLY A 114 14.66 -7.56 15.83
CA GLY A 114 15.96 -7.02 15.47
C GLY A 114 15.87 -5.61 14.88
N TRP A 115 16.94 -4.84 15.09
CA TRP A 115 17.03 -3.46 14.58
C TRP A 115 17.05 -3.38 13.04
N LYS A 116 17.61 -4.41 12.39
CA LYS A 116 17.59 -4.53 10.91
C LYS A 116 16.17 -4.54 10.36
N VAL A 117 15.25 -5.23 11.04
CA VAL A 117 13.83 -5.27 10.68
C VAL A 117 13.25 -3.87 10.69
N LEU A 118 13.49 -3.09 11.76
CA LEU A 118 12.98 -1.73 11.85
C LEU A 118 13.54 -0.81 10.77
N LEU A 119 14.83 -0.92 10.46
CA LEU A 119 15.46 -0.14 9.38
C LEU A 119 14.86 -0.44 8.01
N VAL A 120 14.66 -1.72 7.70
CA VAL A 120 14.03 -2.10 6.43
C VAL A 120 12.58 -1.67 6.38
N HIS A 121 11.82 -1.74 7.50
CA HIS A 121 10.45 -1.21 7.56
C HIS A 121 10.41 0.29 7.32
N PHE A 122 11.39 1.04 7.86
CA PHE A 122 11.50 2.47 7.62
C PHE A 122 11.81 2.78 6.15
N ALA A 123 12.77 2.07 5.55
CA ALA A 123 13.08 2.20 4.13
C ALA A 123 11.86 1.83 3.25
N ALA A 124 11.16 0.74 3.59
CA ALA A 124 9.94 0.32 2.90
C ALA A 124 8.81 1.36 3.04
N MET A 125 8.68 2.03 4.18
CA MET A 125 7.74 3.15 4.36
C MET A 125 8.05 4.28 3.38
N ILE A 126 9.31 4.70 3.27
CA ILE A 126 9.72 5.77 2.35
C ILE A 126 9.45 5.35 0.91
N TYR A 127 9.84 4.13 0.53
CA TYR A 127 9.58 3.56 -0.79
C TYR A 127 8.08 3.50 -1.11
N ASN A 128 7.25 3.09 -0.17
CA ASN A 128 5.80 3.04 -0.34
C ASN A 128 5.20 4.43 -0.57
N VAL A 129 5.67 5.46 0.14
CA VAL A 129 5.21 6.85 -0.06
C VAL A 129 5.75 7.41 -1.38
N GLY A 130 7.05 7.24 -1.64
CA GLY A 130 7.74 7.83 -2.80
C GLY A 130 7.36 7.18 -4.12
N VAL A 131 7.41 5.86 -4.20
CA VAL A 131 7.23 5.11 -5.45
C VAL A 131 5.87 4.45 -5.53
N ASN A 132 5.56 3.57 -4.58
CA ASN A 132 4.39 2.69 -4.69
C ASN A 132 3.07 3.48 -4.73
N THR A 133 2.97 4.57 -3.97
CA THR A 133 1.76 5.43 -3.99
C THR A 133 1.53 6.03 -5.37
N HIS A 134 2.57 6.48 -6.06
CA HIS A 134 2.45 7.05 -7.41
C HIS A 134 2.09 5.98 -8.44
N VAL A 135 2.78 4.84 -8.40
CA VAL A 135 2.51 3.72 -9.32
C VAL A 135 1.09 3.18 -9.16
N ILE A 136 0.61 3.04 -7.92
CA ILE A 136 -0.75 2.57 -7.64
C ILE A 136 -1.81 3.60 -8.07
N LEU A 137 -1.58 4.89 -7.84
CA LEU A 137 -2.48 5.93 -8.33
C LEU A 137 -2.55 5.94 -9.85
N TYR A 138 -1.40 5.85 -10.52
CA TYR A 138 -1.35 5.77 -11.97
C TYR A 138 -2.08 4.52 -12.47
N GLY A 139 -1.76 3.36 -11.92
CA GLY A 139 -2.40 2.10 -12.27
C GLY A 139 -3.89 2.06 -11.99
N GLY A 140 -4.33 2.68 -10.89
CA GLY A 140 -5.75 2.81 -10.54
C GLY A 140 -6.57 3.56 -11.58
N THR A 141 -5.96 4.51 -12.32
CA THR A 141 -6.66 5.25 -13.38
C THR A 141 -7.12 4.38 -14.55
N PHE A 142 -6.49 3.24 -14.76
CA PHE A 142 -6.90 2.26 -15.78
C PHE A 142 -8.05 1.37 -15.31
N ASN A 143 -8.39 1.38 -14.03
CA ASN A 143 -9.49 0.58 -13.49
C ASN A 143 -10.83 1.31 -13.68
N ARG A 144 -11.50 1.05 -14.80
CA ARG A 144 -12.79 1.65 -15.15
C ARG A 144 -14.00 0.81 -14.70
N LYS A 145 -13.77 -0.28 -13.98
CA LYS A 145 -14.86 -1.18 -13.55
C LYS A 145 -15.61 -0.55 -12.38
N LYS A 146 -16.94 -0.54 -12.48
CA LYS A 146 -17.80 -0.15 -11.36
C LYS A 146 -17.69 -1.20 -10.25
N ILE A 147 -17.65 -0.74 -9.03
CA ILE A 147 -17.59 -1.58 -7.82
C ILE A 147 -18.89 -1.38 -7.03
N ASN A 148 -19.57 -2.47 -6.69
CA ASN A 148 -20.70 -2.42 -5.78
C ASN A 148 -20.18 -2.25 -4.34
N LEU A 149 -20.49 -1.13 -3.72
CA LEU A 149 -20.02 -0.77 -2.38
C LEU A 149 -20.79 -1.49 -1.26
N ASP A 150 -22.00 -1.99 -1.55
CA ASP A 150 -22.86 -2.65 -0.56
C ASP A 150 -22.49 -4.12 -0.32
N GLU A 151 -21.74 -4.71 -1.24
CA GLU A 151 -21.24 -6.08 -1.13
C GLU A 151 -19.96 -6.14 -0.30
N LYS A 152 -19.77 -7.24 0.46
CA LYS A 152 -18.51 -7.48 1.15
C LYS A 152 -17.37 -7.77 0.14
N ALA A 153 -16.15 -7.38 0.49
CA ALA A 153 -14.98 -7.65 -0.35
C ALA A 153 -14.46 -9.10 -0.23
N ALA A 154 -14.86 -9.84 0.80
CA ALA A 154 -14.44 -11.22 1.00
C ALA A 154 -14.92 -12.10 -0.16
N PHE A 155 -13.96 -12.74 -0.85
CA PHE A 155 -14.19 -13.60 -2.02
C PHE A 155 -14.89 -12.91 -3.22
N ASN A 156 -14.99 -11.59 -3.21
CA ASN A 156 -15.58 -10.81 -4.28
C ASN A 156 -14.46 -10.07 -5.04
N PHE A 157 -14.14 -10.57 -6.23
CA PHE A 157 -13.07 -10.06 -7.10
C PHE A 157 -13.54 -8.95 -8.07
N GLN A 158 -14.70 -8.33 -7.83
CA GLN A 158 -15.13 -7.17 -8.63
C GLN A 158 -14.07 -6.08 -8.61
N GLY A 159 -13.76 -5.54 -9.77
CA GLY A 159 -12.72 -4.50 -9.93
C GLY A 159 -11.30 -5.06 -10.03
N THR A 160 -11.04 -6.32 -9.69
CA THR A 160 -9.76 -6.96 -9.97
C THR A 160 -9.66 -7.43 -11.42
N GLY A 161 -8.50 -7.28 -12.01
CA GLY A 161 -8.21 -7.71 -13.37
C GLY A 161 -6.71 -7.86 -13.58
N ALA A 162 -6.30 -8.19 -14.80
CA ALA A 162 -4.88 -8.36 -15.15
C ALA A 162 -4.03 -7.12 -14.80
N VAL A 163 -4.60 -5.92 -14.93
CA VAL A 163 -3.91 -4.67 -14.62
C VAL A 163 -3.44 -4.61 -13.17
N GLN A 164 -4.26 -5.07 -12.21
CA GLN A 164 -3.89 -5.06 -10.78
C GLN A 164 -2.73 -6.02 -10.51
N TRP A 165 -2.69 -7.16 -11.18
CA TRP A 165 -1.57 -8.11 -11.07
C TRP A 165 -0.31 -7.58 -11.74
N LEU A 166 -0.42 -6.98 -12.93
CA LEU A 166 0.71 -6.37 -13.65
C LEU A 166 1.34 -5.21 -12.88
N ILE A 167 0.56 -4.50 -12.07
CA ILE A 167 1.06 -3.42 -11.22
C ILE A 167 1.55 -3.97 -9.88
N GLY A 168 0.79 -4.86 -9.26
CA GLY A 168 1.08 -5.36 -7.92
C GLY A 168 2.37 -6.18 -7.84
N LEU A 169 2.65 -7.04 -8.83
CA LEU A 169 3.85 -7.86 -8.83
C LEU A 169 5.14 -7.03 -8.90
N PRO A 170 5.32 -6.08 -9.83
CA PRO A 170 6.51 -5.25 -9.88
C PRO A 170 6.72 -4.40 -8.62
N LEU A 171 5.63 -3.91 -8.00
CA LEU A 171 5.71 -3.12 -6.76
C LEU A 171 6.40 -3.85 -5.61
N MET A 172 6.38 -5.18 -5.63
CA MET A 172 7.00 -6.01 -4.61
C MET A 172 8.29 -6.65 -5.10
N LEU A 173 8.27 -7.23 -6.28
CA LEU A 173 9.41 -8.01 -6.79
C LEU A 173 10.60 -7.12 -7.14
N LEU A 174 10.36 -5.92 -7.69
CA LEU A 174 11.42 -5.02 -8.11
C LEU A 174 12.26 -4.52 -6.91
N PRO A 175 11.68 -3.97 -5.83
CA PRO A 175 12.47 -3.55 -4.68
C PRO A 175 13.14 -4.74 -3.98
N MET A 176 12.51 -5.92 -3.95
CA MET A 176 13.12 -7.13 -3.40
C MET A 176 14.33 -7.58 -4.22
N ALA A 177 14.23 -7.60 -5.53
CA ALA A 177 15.32 -7.99 -6.42
C ALA A 177 16.49 -7.01 -6.31
N LEU A 178 16.21 -5.70 -6.31
CA LEU A 178 17.24 -4.67 -6.16
C LEU A 178 17.92 -4.75 -4.79
N PHE A 179 17.13 -4.87 -3.73
CA PHE A 179 17.67 -5.03 -2.39
C PHE A 179 18.53 -6.28 -2.28
N GLY A 180 18.03 -7.44 -2.75
CA GLY A 180 18.74 -8.71 -2.70
C GLY A 180 20.06 -8.67 -3.49
N LEU A 181 20.06 -8.06 -4.67
CA LEU A 181 21.25 -7.90 -5.49
C LEU A 181 22.31 -7.03 -4.80
N ILE A 182 21.90 -5.87 -4.27
CA ILE A 182 22.82 -4.93 -3.62
C ILE A 182 23.31 -5.50 -2.29
N ASN A 183 22.45 -6.17 -1.53
CA ASN A 183 22.81 -6.83 -0.28
C ASN A 183 23.87 -7.93 -0.51
N TRP A 184 23.71 -8.70 -1.59
CA TRP A 184 24.67 -9.74 -1.97
C TRP A 184 26.01 -9.18 -2.48
N LEU A 185 25.99 -8.10 -3.29
CA LEU A 185 27.18 -7.53 -3.93
C LEU A 185 27.96 -6.58 -3.00
N VAL A 186 27.30 -5.89 -2.09
CA VAL A 186 27.90 -4.79 -1.34
C VAL A 186 27.68 -4.95 0.17
N SER A 187 26.51 -4.56 0.69
CA SER A 187 26.16 -4.69 2.11
C SER A 187 24.67 -4.43 2.36
N PHE A 188 24.20 -4.87 3.53
CA PHE A 188 22.84 -4.64 4.02
C PHE A 188 22.50 -3.15 4.14
N GLU A 189 23.43 -2.34 4.67
CA GLU A 189 23.23 -0.91 4.90
C GLU A 189 23.01 -0.17 3.59
N ILE A 190 23.86 -0.45 2.58
CA ILE A 190 23.75 0.19 1.25
C ILE A 190 22.47 -0.27 0.54
N ALA A 191 22.11 -1.54 0.64
CA ALA A 191 20.85 -2.05 0.10
C ALA A 191 19.63 -1.34 0.73
N THR A 192 19.65 -1.15 2.05
CA THR A 192 18.57 -0.48 2.78
C THR A 192 18.46 1.01 2.42
N ILE A 193 19.60 1.71 2.32
CA ILE A 193 19.63 3.11 1.88
C ILE A 193 19.12 3.23 0.44
N THR A 194 19.56 2.34 -0.44
CA THR A 194 19.10 2.35 -1.85
C THR A 194 17.59 2.14 -1.91
N LEU A 195 17.03 1.23 -1.13
CA LEU A 195 15.58 1.03 -1.05
C LEU A 195 14.84 2.31 -0.60
N ALA A 196 15.43 3.09 0.28
CA ALA A 196 14.81 4.33 0.77
C ALA A 196 14.94 5.49 -0.23
N VAL A 197 15.96 5.48 -1.10
CA VAL A 197 16.23 6.58 -2.07
C VAL A 197 15.55 6.35 -3.42
N LEU A 198 15.20 5.09 -3.76
CA LEU A 198 14.41 4.78 -4.96
C LEU A 198 13.05 5.45 -4.92
#